data_0eca0f1178ef031f4f10ca98e8c10efd
#
_entry.id   0eca0f1178ef031f4f10ca98e8c10efd
#
_cell.length_a   1.000
_cell.length_b   1.000
_cell.length_c   1.000
_cell.angle_alpha   90.00
_cell.angle_beta   90.00
_cell.angle_gamma   90.00
#
_symmetry.space_group_name_H-M   'P 1'
#
loop_
_entity.id
_entity.type
_entity.pdbx_description
1 polymer ?
#
loop_
_entity_poly.entity_id
_entity_poly.type
_entity_poly.pdbx_seq_one_letter_code
_entity_poly.pdbx_strand_id
1 'polypeptide(L)'
;MFAVIKRKSLILGVITAAVLSLLIALTAVSGSYVVAQGKTPRKLPIYCVEREDGLVSLSFDASWGSDSTEEILSTLKQYNAEANYFVVSLWVNKYPDLLKKLSDSGIIEIGMHSATHPDMKKLSAKEIEEEILSNRAAIERVTGIKPSLFRAPYGSY
;
A
#
# COMPACT_ATOMS: atom_id res chain seq x y z
N MET A 1 61.38 -7.09 -43.95
CA MET A 1 61.66 -7.81 -42.74
C MET A 1 60.51 -8.68 -42.39
N PHE A 2 60.55 -9.97 -42.58
CA PHE A 2 59.39 -10.85 -42.28
C PHE A 2 59.57 -11.45 -40.87
N ALA A 3 58.60 -11.22 -40.00
CA ALA A 3 58.63 -11.79 -38.65
C ALA A 3 58.13 -13.26 -38.69
N VAL A 4 58.99 -14.23 -38.35
CA VAL A 4 58.64 -15.64 -38.27
C VAL A 4 58.04 -15.91 -36.87
N ILE A 5 56.71 -16.01 -36.77
CA ILE A 5 56.02 -16.35 -35.51
C ILE A 5 56.16 -17.89 -35.31
N LYS A 6 56.69 -18.30 -34.18
CA LYS A 6 56.78 -19.75 -33.85
C LYS A 6 55.39 -20.32 -33.66
N ARG A 7 55.08 -21.47 -34.27
CA ARG A 7 53.76 -22.13 -34.20
C ARG A 7 53.14 -22.22 -32.74
N LYS A 8 54.04 -22.48 -31.76
CA LYS A 8 53.66 -22.52 -30.34
C LYS A 8 53.18 -21.19 -29.81
N SER A 9 53.78 -20.07 -30.22
CA SER A 9 53.36 -18.72 -29.81
C SER A 9 52.03 -18.32 -30.47
N LEU A 10 51.77 -18.76 -31.69
CA LEU A 10 50.48 -18.54 -32.37
C LEU A 10 49.34 -19.29 -31.65
N ILE A 11 49.57 -20.57 -31.31
CA ILE A 11 48.60 -21.39 -30.61
C ILE A 11 48.30 -20.79 -29.22
N LEU A 12 49.31 -20.38 -28.47
CA LEU A 12 49.15 -19.74 -27.16
C LEU A 12 48.34 -18.45 -27.28
N GLY A 13 48.61 -17.61 -28.31
CA GLY A 13 47.85 -16.36 -28.55
C GLY A 13 46.37 -16.61 -28.85
N VAL A 14 46.07 -17.67 -29.64
CA VAL A 14 44.68 -18.04 -29.93
C VAL A 14 43.93 -18.53 -28.66
N ILE A 15 44.61 -19.34 -27.84
CA ILE A 15 44.01 -19.84 -26.59
C ILE A 15 43.77 -18.70 -25.63
N THR A 16 44.70 -17.76 -25.44
CA THR A 16 44.51 -16.62 -24.54
C THR A 16 43.38 -15.71 -25.03
N ALA A 17 43.27 -15.46 -26.33
CA ALA A 17 42.19 -14.68 -26.90
C ALA A 17 40.79 -15.34 -26.68
N ALA A 18 40.72 -16.68 -26.85
CA ALA A 18 39.50 -17.43 -26.62
C ALA A 18 39.09 -17.45 -25.16
N VAL A 19 40.04 -17.59 -24.22
CA VAL A 19 39.75 -17.52 -22.77
C VAL A 19 39.28 -16.10 -22.38
N LEU A 20 39.91 -15.06 -22.91
CA LEU A 20 39.51 -13.67 -22.62
C LEU A 20 38.13 -13.37 -23.15
N SER A 21 37.79 -13.81 -24.36
CA SER A 21 36.45 -13.63 -24.92
C SER A 21 35.37 -14.40 -24.13
N LEU A 22 35.68 -15.58 -23.63
CA LEU A 22 34.78 -16.36 -22.78
C LEU A 22 34.56 -15.67 -21.44
N LEU A 23 35.59 -15.12 -20.81
CA LEU A 23 35.46 -14.35 -19.57
C LEU A 23 34.61 -13.09 -19.75
N ILE A 24 34.79 -12.36 -20.85
CA ILE A 24 33.95 -11.19 -21.17
C ILE A 24 32.48 -11.59 -21.39
N ALA A 25 32.22 -12.68 -22.08
CA ALA A 25 30.90 -13.21 -22.30
C ALA A 25 30.23 -13.62 -20.98
N LEU A 26 30.95 -14.29 -20.08
CA LEU A 26 30.45 -14.67 -18.76
C LEU A 26 30.11 -13.44 -17.89
N THR A 27 30.94 -12.40 -17.90
CA THR A 27 30.64 -11.16 -17.15
C THR A 27 29.47 -10.39 -17.74
N ALA A 28 29.31 -10.35 -19.04
CA ALA A 28 28.17 -9.73 -19.71
C ALA A 28 26.85 -10.45 -19.38
N VAL A 29 26.84 -11.77 -19.36
CA VAL A 29 25.68 -12.57 -18.97
C VAL A 29 25.35 -12.34 -17.49
N SER A 30 26.33 -12.35 -16.59
CA SER A 30 26.09 -12.07 -15.15
C SER A 30 25.54 -10.67 -14.90
N GLY A 31 26.01 -9.67 -15.63
CA GLY A 31 25.49 -8.30 -15.56
C GLY A 31 24.03 -8.20 -16.00
N SER A 32 23.62 -8.96 -17.01
CA SER A 32 22.23 -8.98 -17.49
C SER A 32 21.26 -9.63 -16.50
N TYR A 33 21.69 -10.63 -15.75
CA TYR A 33 20.85 -11.25 -14.70
C TYR A 33 20.61 -10.32 -13.49
N VAL A 34 21.56 -9.44 -13.17
CA VAL A 34 21.39 -8.48 -12.05
C VAL A 34 20.41 -7.36 -12.40
N VAL A 35 20.32 -6.97 -13.67
CA VAL A 35 19.35 -5.94 -14.12
C VAL A 35 17.93 -6.48 -14.22
N ALA A 36 17.73 -7.79 -14.41
CA ALA A 36 16.41 -8.41 -14.53
C ALA A 36 15.68 -8.63 -13.20
N GLN A 37 16.34 -8.45 -12.05
CA GLN A 37 15.69 -8.38 -10.74
C GLN A 37 15.28 -6.93 -10.40
N GLY A 38 14.65 -6.26 -11.32
CA GLY A 38 13.94 -5.02 -11.03
C GLY A 38 12.88 -5.31 -9.96
N LYS A 39 13.09 -4.82 -8.74
CA LYS A 39 12.05 -4.82 -7.70
C LYS A 39 10.81 -4.23 -8.34
N THR A 40 9.74 -5.01 -8.40
CA THR A 40 8.43 -4.49 -8.83
C THR A 40 8.20 -3.19 -8.07
N PRO A 41 7.92 -2.05 -8.74
CA PRO A 41 7.74 -0.80 -8.03
C PRO A 41 6.67 -1.01 -6.96
N ARG A 42 7.03 -0.75 -5.70
CA ARG A 42 6.07 -0.86 -4.60
C ARG A 42 4.93 0.12 -4.86
N LYS A 43 3.70 -0.38 -4.90
CA LYS A 43 2.54 0.48 -4.99
C LYS A 43 2.42 1.24 -3.68
N LEU A 44 2.55 2.55 -3.75
CA LEU A 44 2.39 3.43 -2.59
C LEU A 44 0.91 3.77 -2.39
N PRO A 45 0.46 3.96 -1.13
CA PRO A 45 -0.85 4.50 -0.84
C PRO A 45 -0.97 5.94 -1.36
N ILE A 46 -2.20 6.41 -1.47
CA ILE A 46 -2.47 7.81 -1.77
C ILE A 46 -2.21 8.63 -0.50
N TYR A 47 -1.20 9.51 -0.53
CA TYR A 47 -0.89 10.42 0.59
C TYR A 47 -1.48 11.81 0.41
N CYS A 48 -1.58 12.25 -0.84
CA CYS A 48 -2.16 13.54 -1.21
C CYS A 48 -2.68 13.49 -2.64
N VAL A 49 -3.53 14.45 -2.96
CA VAL A 49 -4.00 14.70 -4.33
C VAL A 49 -3.45 16.06 -4.75
N GLU A 50 -2.84 16.12 -5.94
CA GLU A 50 -2.36 17.37 -6.51
C GLU A 50 -3.56 18.26 -6.89
N ARG A 51 -3.71 19.40 -6.19
CA ARG A 51 -4.81 20.35 -6.35
C ARG A 51 -4.31 21.78 -6.15
N GLU A 52 -4.88 22.72 -6.89
CA GLU A 52 -4.53 24.14 -6.81
C GLU A 52 -5.64 24.99 -6.16
N ASP A 53 -6.77 24.38 -5.81
CA ASP A 53 -7.97 25.05 -5.28
C ASP A 53 -7.98 25.26 -3.76
N GLY A 54 -6.90 24.86 -3.06
CA GLY A 54 -6.75 25.02 -1.61
C GLY A 54 -7.67 24.14 -0.76
N LEU A 55 -8.38 23.16 -1.33
CA LEU A 55 -9.21 22.23 -0.58
C LEU A 55 -8.38 21.24 0.23
N VAL A 56 -8.88 20.88 1.41
CA VAL A 56 -8.31 19.87 2.29
C VAL A 56 -9.32 18.76 2.53
N SER A 57 -8.84 17.53 2.77
CA SER A 57 -9.68 16.40 3.17
C SER A 57 -9.51 16.18 4.67
N LEU A 58 -10.61 16.24 5.41
CA LEU A 58 -10.66 15.88 6.82
C LEU A 58 -10.89 14.36 6.94
N SER A 59 -10.21 13.74 7.91
CA SER A 59 -10.44 12.32 8.18
C SER A 59 -10.20 11.99 9.64
N PHE A 60 -10.99 11.05 10.16
CA PHE A 60 -10.95 10.58 11.54
C PHE A 60 -10.82 9.06 11.56
N ASP A 61 -10.11 8.53 12.54
CA ASP A 61 -9.97 7.10 12.79
C ASP A 61 -10.65 6.75 14.11
N ALA A 62 -11.59 5.80 14.09
CA ALA A 62 -12.35 5.36 15.25
C ALA A 62 -12.06 3.90 15.59
N SER A 63 -11.33 3.68 16.69
CA SER A 63 -10.90 2.37 17.13
C SER A 63 -11.47 1.97 18.49
N TRP A 64 -11.49 2.86 19.48
CA TRP A 64 -11.77 2.48 20.87
C TRP A 64 -12.97 3.19 21.50
N GLY A 65 -13.00 4.52 21.49
CA GLY A 65 -14.02 5.35 22.11
C GLY A 65 -14.95 6.00 21.11
N SER A 66 -16.03 6.62 21.62
CA SER A 66 -17.00 7.36 20.81
C SER A 66 -17.34 8.73 21.39
N ASP A 67 -16.67 9.15 22.47
CA ASP A 67 -17.05 10.30 23.29
C ASP A 67 -17.12 11.62 22.50
N SER A 68 -16.20 11.81 21.53
CA SER A 68 -16.18 13.02 20.68
C SER A 68 -16.92 12.85 19.35
N THR A 69 -17.47 11.68 19.02
CA THR A 69 -18.03 11.41 17.69
C THR A 69 -19.22 12.30 17.36
N GLU A 70 -20.13 12.50 18.30
CA GLU A 70 -21.28 13.37 18.09
C GLU A 70 -20.90 14.85 18.01
N GLU A 71 -19.91 15.27 18.80
CA GLU A 71 -19.37 16.63 18.76
C GLU A 71 -18.67 16.90 17.41
N ILE A 72 -17.88 15.96 16.91
CA ILE A 72 -17.27 16.03 15.57
C ILE A 72 -18.37 16.18 14.50
N LEU A 73 -19.41 15.33 14.53
CA LEU A 73 -20.51 15.40 13.57
C LEU A 73 -21.25 16.76 13.63
N SER A 74 -21.51 17.27 14.82
CA SER A 74 -22.18 18.55 15.01
C SER A 74 -21.32 19.72 14.51
N THR A 75 -20.03 19.67 14.77
CA THR A 75 -19.07 20.67 14.30
C THR A 75 -18.98 20.68 12.76
N LEU A 76 -18.86 19.52 12.14
CA LEU A 76 -18.86 19.43 10.68
C LEU A 76 -20.12 20.00 10.05
N LYS A 77 -21.30 19.70 10.64
CA LYS A 77 -22.57 20.31 10.20
C LYS A 77 -22.58 21.82 10.35
N GLN A 78 -22.08 22.34 11.47
CA GLN A 78 -22.05 23.79 11.73
C GLN A 78 -21.21 24.53 10.68
N TYR A 79 -20.10 23.92 10.24
CA TYR A 79 -19.19 24.53 9.26
C TYR A 79 -19.45 24.08 7.81
N ASN A 80 -20.53 23.31 7.57
CA ASN A 80 -20.87 22.74 6.28
C ASN A 80 -19.66 22.02 5.65
N ALA A 81 -18.94 21.25 6.47
CA ALA A 81 -17.75 20.49 6.09
C ALA A 81 -18.06 19.00 5.96
N GLU A 82 -17.36 18.35 5.05
CA GLU A 82 -17.43 16.90 4.84
C GLU A 82 -16.15 16.22 5.37
N ALA A 83 -16.25 14.93 5.72
CA ALA A 83 -15.11 14.17 6.20
C ALA A 83 -15.20 12.68 5.87
N ASN A 84 -14.04 11.99 5.92
CA ASN A 84 -13.95 10.55 5.91
C ASN A 84 -13.85 10.03 7.36
N TYR A 85 -14.54 8.93 7.67
CA TYR A 85 -14.51 8.31 9.00
C TYR A 85 -14.15 6.84 8.86
N PHE A 86 -12.92 6.49 9.26
CA PHE A 86 -12.39 5.13 9.15
C PHE A 86 -12.64 4.37 10.46
N VAL A 87 -13.40 3.26 10.39
CA VAL A 87 -13.86 2.54 11.58
C VAL A 87 -13.35 1.10 11.60
N VAL A 88 -12.92 0.63 12.78
CA VAL A 88 -12.64 -0.80 13.01
C VAL A 88 -13.92 -1.57 13.31
N SER A 89 -13.94 -2.90 13.05
CA SER A 89 -15.12 -3.72 13.34
C SER A 89 -15.47 -3.74 14.83
N LEU A 90 -14.49 -3.66 15.72
CA LEU A 90 -14.73 -3.58 17.17
C LEU A 90 -15.58 -2.36 17.53
N TRP A 91 -15.28 -1.20 16.92
CA TRP A 91 -16.04 0.03 17.10
C TRP A 91 -17.43 -0.06 16.46
N VAL A 92 -17.55 -0.59 15.25
CA VAL A 92 -18.80 -0.82 14.52
C VAL A 92 -19.77 -1.67 15.37
N ASN A 93 -19.27 -2.77 15.94
CA ASN A 93 -20.07 -3.69 16.72
C ASN A 93 -20.50 -3.07 18.06
N LYS A 94 -19.69 -2.19 18.64
CA LYS A 94 -19.98 -1.54 19.92
C LYS A 94 -20.92 -0.35 19.79
N TYR A 95 -20.86 0.38 18.67
CA TYR A 95 -21.61 1.61 18.45
C TYR A 95 -22.36 1.62 17.11
N PRO A 96 -23.22 0.61 16.80
CA PRO A 96 -23.87 0.48 15.50
C PRO A 96 -24.81 1.67 15.21
N ASP A 97 -25.54 2.16 16.19
CA ASP A 97 -26.46 3.30 16.01
C ASP A 97 -25.70 4.59 15.67
N LEU A 98 -24.53 4.77 16.27
CA LEU A 98 -23.69 5.93 16.00
C LEU A 98 -23.08 5.86 14.61
N LEU A 99 -22.63 4.67 14.16
CA LEU A 99 -22.21 4.46 12.79
C LEU A 99 -23.32 4.76 11.79
N LYS A 100 -24.52 4.28 12.07
CA LYS A 100 -25.71 4.55 11.24
C LYS A 100 -25.99 6.05 11.16
N LYS A 101 -25.95 6.77 12.28
CA LYS A 101 -26.12 8.23 12.36
C LYS A 101 -25.05 8.99 11.54
N LEU A 102 -23.78 8.55 11.60
CA LEU A 102 -22.69 9.11 10.77
C LEU A 102 -22.98 8.91 9.29
N SER A 103 -23.28 7.68 8.90
CA SER A 103 -23.57 7.30 7.51
C SER A 103 -24.78 8.05 6.93
N ASP A 104 -25.86 8.18 7.71
CA ASP A 104 -27.09 8.87 7.28
C ASP A 104 -26.96 10.40 7.25
N SER A 105 -25.87 10.94 7.78
CA SER A 105 -25.67 12.40 7.83
C SER A 105 -25.49 13.04 6.46
N GLY A 106 -25.07 12.29 5.48
CA GLY A 106 -24.78 12.74 4.11
C GLY A 106 -23.47 13.53 3.95
N ILE A 107 -22.76 13.81 5.06
CA ILE A 107 -21.48 14.57 5.07
C ILE A 107 -20.29 13.72 5.52
N ILE A 108 -20.52 12.46 5.87
CA ILE A 108 -19.47 11.51 6.28
C ILE A 108 -19.40 10.34 5.31
N GLU A 109 -18.24 10.14 4.69
CA GLU A 109 -17.92 8.92 3.98
C GLU A 109 -17.29 7.91 4.93
N ILE A 110 -17.91 6.73 5.07
CA ILE A 110 -17.41 5.67 5.95
C ILE A 110 -16.35 4.86 5.22
N GLY A 111 -15.16 4.74 5.82
CA GLY A 111 -14.06 3.91 5.35
C GLY A 111 -13.73 2.77 6.31
N MET A 112 -12.96 1.82 5.81
CA MET A 112 -12.49 0.65 6.56
C MET A 112 -11.18 0.97 7.29
N HIS A 113 -11.06 0.47 8.56
CA HIS A 113 -9.83 0.59 9.35
C HIS A 113 -9.38 -0.76 9.94
N SER A 114 -9.65 -1.86 9.25
CA SER A 114 -9.47 -3.26 9.66
C SER A 114 -10.52 -3.76 10.68
N ALA A 115 -10.52 -5.06 10.93
CA ALA A 115 -11.42 -5.65 11.91
C ALA A 115 -10.95 -5.41 13.36
N THR A 116 -9.67 -5.67 13.65
CA THR A 116 -9.12 -5.72 15.02
C THR A 116 -7.98 -4.74 15.29
N HIS A 117 -7.64 -3.87 14.31
CA HIS A 117 -6.57 -2.87 14.39
C HIS A 117 -5.15 -3.46 14.55
N PRO A 118 -4.75 -4.47 13.76
CA PRO A 118 -3.42 -5.05 13.84
C PRO A 118 -2.38 -4.21 13.07
N ASP A 119 -1.10 -4.50 13.36
CA ASP A 119 0.00 -4.05 12.50
C ASP A 119 0.05 -4.92 11.24
N MET A 120 -0.41 -4.37 10.10
CA MET A 120 -0.54 -5.10 8.83
C MET A 120 0.78 -5.72 8.33
N LYS A 121 1.94 -5.13 8.65
CA LYS A 121 3.25 -5.69 8.27
C LYS A 121 3.58 -7.03 8.95
N LYS A 122 2.90 -7.35 10.03
CA LYS A 122 3.11 -8.60 10.79
C LYS A 122 2.19 -9.73 10.33
N LEU A 123 1.27 -9.44 9.42
CA LEU A 123 0.27 -10.38 8.93
C LEU A 123 0.66 -10.97 7.58
N SER A 124 0.19 -12.19 7.33
CA SER A 124 0.20 -12.78 6.00
C SER A 124 -0.84 -12.11 5.09
N ALA A 125 -0.70 -12.27 3.77
CA ALA A 125 -1.66 -11.72 2.81
C ALA A 125 -3.10 -12.20 3.07
N LYS A 126 -3.27 -13.45 3.50
CA LYS A 126 -4.58 -14.02 3.83
C LYS A 126 -5.18 -13.35 5.08
N GLU A 127 -4.40 -13.15 6.13
CA GLU A 127 -4.86 -12.46 7.34
C GLU A 127 -5.21 -11.00 7.05
N ILE A 128 -4.44 -10.30 6.19
CA ILE A 128 -4.78 -8.94 5.75
C ILE A 128 -6.13 -8.93 5.01
N GLU A 129 -6.34 -9.87 4.10
CA GLU A 129 -7.61 -10.00 3.39
C GLU A 129 -8.78 -10.24 4.35
N GLU A 130 -8.63 -11.14 5.33
CA GLU A 130 -9.63 -11.43 6.35
C GLU A 130 -9.95 -10.19 7.21
N GLU A 131 -8.96 -9.41 7.63
CA GLU A 131 -9.12 -8.16 8.37
C GLU A 131 -9.93 -7.12 7.57
N ILE A 132 -9.65 -6.98 6.27
CA ILE A 132 -10.33 -6.02 5.40
C ILE A 132 -11.77 -6.48 5.11
N LEU A 133 -11.95 -7.74 4.70
CA LEU A 133 -13.27 -8.25 4.31
C LEU A 133 -14.24 -8.34 5.49
N SER A 134 -13.74 -8.75 6.68
CA SER A 134 -14.54 -8.77 7.90
C SER A 134 -14.99 -7.37 8.32
N ASN A 135 -14.12 -6.38 8.21
CA ASN A 135 -14.46 -4.99 8.51
C ASN A 135 -15.49 -4.44 7.53
N ARG A 136 -15.29 -4.70 6.23
CA ARG A 136 -16.25 -4.34 5.19
C ARG A 136 -17.63 -4.90 5.46
N ALA A 137 -17.72 -6.21 5.76
CA ALA A 137 -18.99 -6.86 6.07
C ALA A 137 -19.67 -6.30 7.32
N ALA A 138 -18.89 -5.93 8.35
CA ALA A 138 -19.44 -5.31 9.56
C ALA A 138 -20.06 -3.93 9.26
N ILE A 139 -19.38 -3.09 8.46
CA ILE A 139 -19.88 -1.77 8.07
C ILE A 139 -21.13 -1.91 7.19
N GLU A 140 -21.09 -2.77 6.17
CA GLU A 140 -22.20 -3.00 5.23
C GLU A 140 -23.46 -3.49 5.97
N ARG A 141 -23.31 -4.37 6.95
CA ARG A 141 -24.41 -4.89 7.77
C ARG A 141 -25.16 -3.77 8.51
N VAL A 142 -24.47 -2.74 9.00
CA VAL A 142 -25.05 -1.64 9.79
C VAL A 142 -25.56 -0.53 8.90
N THR A 143 -24.80 -0.15 7.88
CA THR A 143 -25.13 1.04 7.06
C THR A 143 -25.89 0.71 5.79
N GLY A 144 -25.80 -0.53 5.29
CA GLY A 144 -26.23 -0.92 3.95
C GLY A 144 -25.30 -0.44 2.83
N ILE A 145 -24.20 0.25 3.17
CA ILE A 145 -23.24 0.82 2.21
C ILE A 145 -21.98 -0.03 2.20
N LYS A 146 -21.51 -0.37 1.01
CA LYS A 146 -20.27 -1.09 0.81
C LYS A 146 -19.10 -0.09 0.73
N PRO A 147 -18.24 0.02 1.77
CA PRO A 147 -17.16 0.99 1.77
C PRO A 147 -16.09 0.62 0.73
N SER A 148 -15.48 1.65 0.12
CA SER A 148 -14.42 1.51 -0.88
C SER A 148 -13.05 1.97 -0.39
N LEU A 149 -13.01 2.82 0.64
CA LEU A 149 -11.79 3.36 1.20
C LEU A 149 -11.26 2.47 2.33
N PHE A 150 -9.94 2.31 2.38
CA PHE A 150 -9.25 1.60 3.45
C PHE A 150 -8.06 2.42 3.95
N ARG A 151 -7.93 2.53 5.26
CA ARG A 151 -6.75 3.09 5.92
C ARG A 151 -6.11 2.01 6.79
N ALA A 152 -4.83 1.73 6.54
CA ALA A 152 -4.09 0.75 7.34
C ALA A 152 -3.84 1.29 8.76
N PRO A 153 -4.09 0.49 9.83
CA PRO A 153 -3.67 0.82 11.18
C PRO A 153 -2.18 1.18 11.25
N TYR A 154 -1.83 2.17 12.06
CA TYR A 154 -0.45 2.67 12.22
C TYR A 154 0.22 3.17 10.93
N GLY A 155 -0.52 3.34 9.83
CA GLY A 155 0.08 3.59 8.52
C GLY A 155 0.97 2.44 8.02
N SER A 156 0.75 1.23 8.52
CA SER A 156 1.55 0.03 8.24
C SER A 156 0.98 -0.75 7.04
N TYR A 157 1.76 -0.88 5.93
CA TYR A 157 1.37 -1.55 4.67
C TYR A 157 2.55 -2.18 3.93
#